data_660531dbfbb99ecaee1cc1b70796c747
#
_entry.id   660531dbfbb99ecaee1cc1b70796c747
#
_cell.length_a   1.000
_cell.length_b   1.000
_cell.length_c   1.000
_cell.angle_alpha   90.00
_cell.angle_beta   90.00
_cell.angle_gamma   90.00
#
_symmetry.space_group_name_H-M   'P 1'
#
loop_
_entity.id
_entity.type
_entity.pdbx_description
1 polymer ?
#
loop_
_entity_poly.entity_id
_entity_poly.type
_entity_poly.pdbx_seq_one_letter_code
_entity_poly.pdbx_strand_id
1 'polypeptide(L)'
;ARLVWHGDTDLSGIDAIVIPGGFAHGDYLRTGAIARFSPVMDAVSSFAADGGPVVGICNGFQVLTEARLLPGALGKNQHLRFLCQDVDLRIETTTTPLTHRATEGDILRIPVNHFEGNYVCDDATLDALRAEDRVVFRYVGNPNGSRDDIAGICNEARNVVGLMPHPERASDVLLGSDDGVVLLESLLSAAS
;
A
#
# COMPACT_ATOMS: atom_id res chain seq x y z
N ALA A 1 15.79 -8.68 -7.43
CA ALA A 1 14.36 -8.55 -7.76
C ALA A 1 14.05 -9.16 -9.12
N ARG A 2 12.87 -9.79 -9.29
CA ARG A 2 12.36 -10.34 -10.53
C ARG A 2 11.06 -9.63 -10.92
N LEU A 3 10.96 -9.20 -12.17
CA LEU A 3 9.68 -8.72 -12.71
C LEU A 3 8.84 -9.92 -13.14
N VAL A 4 7.58 -9.96 -12.69
CA VAL A 4 6.61 -10.99 -13.05
C VAL A 4 5.54 -10.34 -13.93
N TRP A 5 5.29 -10.94 -15.10
CA TRP A 5 4.25 -10.47 -16.01
C TRP A 5 2.87 -10.80 -15.45
N HIS A 6 1.90 -9.91 -15.62
CA HIS A 6 0.57 -10.09 -15.04
C HIS A 6 -0.20 -11.35 -15.52
N GLY A 7 0.22 -11.94 -16.64
CA GLY A 7 -0.32 -13.21 -17.16
C GLY A 7 0.34 -14.46 -16.59
N ASP A 8 1.49 -14.31 -15.91
CA ASP A 8 2.23 -15.43 -15.31
C ASP A 8 1.69 -15.71 -13.91
N THR A 9 1.69 -17.00 -13.55
CA THR A 9 1.25 -17.46 -12.23
C THR A 9 2.38 -18.12 -11.43
N ASP A 10 3.57 -18.24 -12.01
CA ASP A 10 4.72 -18.85 -11.33
C ASP A 10 5.42 -17.84 -10.41
N LEU A 11 5.21 -18.00 -9.13
CA LEU A 11 5.85 -17.25 -8.05
C LEU A 11 6.91 -18.09 -7.30
N SER A 12 7.40 -19.18 -7.89
CA SER A 12 8.40 -20.04 -7.27
C SER A 12 9.69 -19.27 -6.93
N GLY A 13 10.18 -19.43 -5.71
CA GLY A 13 11.40 -18.78 -5.22
C GLY A 13 11.24 -17.26 -4.99
N ILE A 14 10.01 -16.79 -4.80
CA ILE A 14 9.70 -15.42 -4.38
C ILE A 14 9.51 -15.40 -2.87
N ASP A 15 10.22 -14.52 -2.18
CA ASP A 15 10.17 -14.35 -0.73
C ASP A 15 9.25 -13.19 -0.31
N ALA A 16 9.04 -12.20 -1.18
CA ALA A 16 8.09 -11.11 -0.99
C ALA A 16 7.59 -10.57 -2.34
N ILE A 17 6.39 -9.99 -2.35
CA ILE A 17 5.76 -9.43 -3.54
C ILE A 17 5.52 -7.94 -3.36
N VAL A 18 5.89 -7.14 -4.37
CA VAL A 18 5.49 -5.74 -4.47
C VAL A 18 4.61 -5.58 -5.70
N ILE A 19 3.37 -5.09 -5.49
CA ILE A 19 2.51 -4.61 -6.56
C ILE A 19 2.77 -3.10 -6.67
N PRO A 20 3.44 -2.66 -7.76
CA PRO A 20 3.92 -1.29 -7.85
C PRO A 20 2.80 -0.28 -8.13
N GLY A 21 3.15 1.00 -7.99
CA GLY A 21 2.35 2.10 -8.52
C GLY A 21 2.27 2.09 -10.04
N GLY A 22 1.33 2.85 -10.57
CA GLY A 22 1.11 2.97 -12.01
C GLY A 22 -0.35 3.25 -12.34
N PHE A 23 -0.73 2.95 -13.59
CA PHE A 23 -2.09 3.08 -14.11
C PHE A 23 -2.45 1.77 -14.81
N ALA A 24 -2.60 0.71 -14.03
CA ALA A 24 -2.85 -0.64 -14.55
C ALA A 24 -4.11 -0.65 -15.43
N HIS A 25 -3.97 -1.13 -16.68
CA HIS A 25 -5.04 -1.14 -17.69
C HIS A 25 -5.64 0.25 -17.96
N GLY A 26 -4.88 1.35 -17.76
CA GLY A 26 -5.31 2.72 -17.97
C GLY A 26 -6.40 3.19 -17.00
N ASP A 27 -6.59 2.50 -15.87
CA ASP A 27 -7.59 2.78 -14.84
C ASP A 27 -9.04 2.88 -15.38
N TYR A 28 -9.32 2.17 -16.48
CA TYR A 28 -10.67 2.07 -17.01
C TYR A 28 -11.61 1.45 -15.97
N LEU A 29 -12.84 1.96 -15.89
CA LEU A 29 -13.87 1.71 -14.90
C LEU A 29 -13.54 2.40 -13.57
N ARG A 30 -12.54 1.91 -12.84
CA ARG A 30 -11.91 2.50 -11.66
C ARG A 30 -10.54 1.86 -11.46
N THR A 31 -9.69 2.51 -10.69
CA THR A 31 -8.33 2.07 -10.43
C THR A 31 -8.30 0.66 -9.82
N GLY A 32 -7.43 -0.19 -10.35
CA GLY A 32 -7.27 -1.57 -9.87
C GLY A 32 -8.36 -2.57 -10.31
N ALA A 33 -9.53 -2.08 -10.79
CA ALA A 33 -10.70 -2.94 -11.05
C ALA A 33 -10.47 -4.02 -12.10
N ILE A 34 -9.71 -3.73 -13.15
CA ILE A 34 -9.38 -4.71 -14.19
C ILE A 34 -8.17 -5.55 -13.76
N ALA A 35 -7.17 -4.93 -13.16
CA ALA A 35 -5.94 -5.58 -12.74
C ALA A 35 -6.18 -6.77 -11.80
N ARG A 36 -7.19 -6.69 -10.92
CA ARG A 36 -7.55 -7.78 -10.01
C ARG A 36 -7.88 -9.11 -10.69
N PHE A 37 -8.27 -9.08 -11.98
CA PHE A 37 -8.59 -10.28 -12.76
C PHE A 37 -7.38 -10.81 -13.55
N SER A 38 -6.22 -10.20 -13.43
CA SER A 38 -5.00 -10.73 -14.02
C SER A 38 -4.63 -12.07 -13.39
N PRO A 39 -4.20 -13.07 -14.17
CA PRO A 39 -3.87 -14.40 -13.66
C PRO A 39 -2.88 -14.39 -12.48
N VAL A 40 -1.92 -13.48 -12.46
CA VAL A 40 -0.97 -13.33 -11.35
C VAL A 40 -1.67 -13.07 -10.01
N MET A 41 -2.86 -12.45 -9.98
CA MET A 41 -3.54 -12.11 -8.74
C MET A 41 -4.08 -13.33 -7.98
N ASP A 42 -4.39 -14.42 -8.65
CA ASP A 42 -4.74 -15.69 -8.00
C ASP A 42 -3.51 -16.27 -7.29
N ALA A 43 -2.35 -16.21 -7.94
CA ALA A 43 -1.08 -16.64 -7.34
C ALA A 43 -0.66 -15.73 -6.17
N VAL A 44 -0.82 -14.40 -6.30
CA VAL A 44 -0.59 -13.44 -5.21
C VAL A 44 -1.51 -13.71 -4.02
N SER A 45 -2.79 -14.01 -4.27
CA SER A 45 -3.76 -14.33 -3.21
C SER A 45 -3.37 -15.61 -2.46
N SER A 46 -2.93 -16.64 -3.18
CA SER A 46 -2.44 -17.89 -2.59
C SER A 46 -1.16 -17.65 -1.78
N PHE A 47 -0.19 -16.91 -2.33
CA PHE A 47 1.05 -16.53 -1.64
C PHE A 47 0.77 -15.76 -0.34
N ALA A 48 -0.17 -14.81 -0.36
CA ALA A 48 -0.60 -14.07 0.82
C ALA A 48 -1.30 -14.98 1.85
N ALA A 49 -2.15 -15.92 1.41
CA ALA A 49 -2.82 -16.87 2.29
C ALA A 49 -1.84 -17.82 2.99
N ASP A 50 -0.72 -18.15 2.34
CA ASP A 50 0.38 -18.94 2.89
C ASP A 50 1.31 -18.12 3.83
N GLY A 51 0.98 -16.85 4.08
CA GLY A 51 1.71 -15.94 4.98
C GLY A 51 2.82 -15.14 4.30
N GLY A 52 2.98 -15.23 3.00
CA GLY A 52 4.00 -14.48 2.25
C GLY A 52 3.75 -12.97 2.29
N PRO A 53 4.81 -12.14 2.46
CA PRO A 53 4.69 -10.69 2.50
C PRO A 53 4.27 -10.11 1.14
N VAL A 54 3.20 -9.30 1.14
CA VAL A 54 2.71 -8.59 -0.06
C VAL A 54 2.56 -7.10 0.26
N VAL A 55 3.17 -6.25 -0.56
CA VAL A 55 3.04 -4.79 -0.44
C VAL A 55 2.43 -4.22 -1.71
N GLY A 56 1.37 -3.41 -1.57
CA GLY A 56 0.77 -2.64 -2.66
C GLY A 56 1.05 -1.15 -2.50
N ILE A 57 1.73 -0.54 -3.47
CA ILE A 57 2.06 0.88 -3.48
C ILE A 57 1.16 1.61 -4.46
N CYS A 58 0.46 2.66 -4.03
CA CYS A 58 -0.41 3.50 -4.85
C CYS A 58 -1.42 2.65 -5.66
N ASN A 59 -1.25 2.48 -6.97
CA ASN A 59 -2.10 1.59 -7.79
C ASN A 59 -2.10 0.14 -7.27
N GLY A 60 -0.99 -0.34 -6.71
CA GLY A 60 -0.92 -1.64 -6.05
C GLY A 60 -1.86 -1.75 -4.85
N PHE A 61 -2.00 -0.70 -4.04
CA PHE A 61 -2.97 -0.67 -2.94
C PHE A 61 -4.41 -0.72 -3.47
N GLN A 62 -4.71 0.03 -4.54
CA GLN A 62 -6.00 -0.02 -5.21
C GLN A 62 -6.33 -1.44 -5.73
N VAL A 63 -5.34 -2.13 -6.31
CA VAL A 63 -5.50 -3.53 -6.75
C VAL A 63 -5.77 -4.46 -5.57
N LEU A 64 -5.05 -4.30 -4.45
CA LEU A 64 -5.25 -5.12 -3.25
C LEU A 64 -6.65 -4.96 -2.64
N THR A 65 -7.21 -3.74 -2.62
CA THR A 65 -8.58 -3.51 -2.15
C THR A 65 -9.61 -4.09 -3.13
N GLU A 66 -9.42 -3.95 -4.44
CA GLU A 66 -10.28 -4.54 -5.46
C GLU A 66 -10.23 -6.08 -5.45
N ALA A 67 -9.07 -6.66 -5.15
CA ALA A 67 -8.88 -8.11 -4.97
C ALA A 67 -9.40 -8.63 -3.62
N ARG A 68 -9.86 -7.74 -2.72
CA ARG A 68 -10.32 -8.05 -1.35
C ARG A 68 -9.24 -8.67 -0.46
N LEU A 69 -7.97 -8.45 -0.77
CA LEU A 69 -6.86 -8.77 0.11
C LEU A 69 -6.70 -7.74 1.23
N LEU A 70 -7.25 -6.54 1.01
CA LEU A 70 -7.39 -5.48 2.01
C LEU A 70 -8.84 -4.96 2.03
N PRO A 71 -9.36 -4.55 3.19
CA PRO A 71 -10.72 -4.01 3.30
C PRO A 71 -10.82 -2.57 2.77
N GLY A 72 -12.04 -2.11 2.50
CA GLY A 72 -12.32 -0.75 2.02
C GLY A 72 -12.10 -0.59 0.51
N ALA A 73 -11.93 0.64 0.07
CA ALA A 73 -11.70 1.02 -1.33
C ALA A 73 -10.96 2.36 -1.44
N LEU A 74 -10.35 2.61 -2.58
CA LEU A 74 -9.74 3.91 -2.91
C LEU A 74 -10.67 4.67 -3.88
N GLY A 75 -11.09 5.85 -3.47
CA GLY A 75 -11.92 6.76 -4.26
C GLY A 75 -11.15 7.98 -4.76
N LYS A 76 -11.86 8.84 -5.50
CA LYS A 76 -11.31 10.11 -5.98
C LYS A 76 -10.94 11.01 -4.80
N ASN A 77 -9.81 11.72 -4.94
CA ASN A 77 -9.42 12.75 -3.99
C ASN A 77 -10.57 13.75 -3.76
N GLN A 78 -10.79 14.16 -2.53
CA GLN A 78 -11.91 15.02 -2.12
C GLN A 78 -12.07 16.27 -3.00
N HIS A 79 -10.94 16.87 -3.45
CA HIS A 79 -10.93 18.08 -4.25
C HIS A 79 -11.00 17.83 -5.76
N LEU A 80 -11.19 16.57 -6.19
CA LEU A 80 -11.21 16.15 -7.59
C LEU A 80 -10.00 16.66 -8.39
N ARG A 81 -8.83 16.68 -7.75
CA ARG A 81 -7.55 17.08 -8.35
C ARG A 81 -6.53 15.99 -8.19
N PHE A 82 -5.66 15.89 -9.18
CA PHE A 82 -4.46 15.07 -9.09
C PHE A 82 -3.51 15.68 -8.05
N LEU A 83 -3.04 14.87 -7.12
CA LEU A 83 -2.04 15.26 -6.13
C LEU A 83 -0.67 14.73 -6.56
N CYS A 84 0.33 15.61 -6.55
CA CYS A 84 1.73 15.29 -6.76
C CYS A 84 2.54 16.17 -5.82
N GLN A 85 2.79 15.68 -4.62
CA GLN A 85 3.47 16.43 -3.56
C GLN A 85 4.02 15.50 -2.50
N ASP A 86 4.96 16.00 -1.68
CA ASP A 86 5.37 15.34 -0.47
C ASP A 86 4.27 15.45 0.59
N VAL A 87 4.12 14.40 1.38
CA VAL A 87 3.21 14.35 2.53
C VAL A 87 3.96 13.80 3.74
N ASP A 88 3.54 14.23 4.92
CA ASP A 88 4.03 13.68 6.17
C ASP A 88 3.14 12.50 6.58
N LEU A 89 3.77 11.35 6.83
CA LEU A 89 3.12 10.11 7.25
C LEU A 89 3.55 9.77 8.67
N ARG A 90 2.58 9.55 9.55
CA ARG A 90 2.86 8.97 10.86
C ARG A 90 2.74 7.44 10.79
N ILE A 91 3.72 6.75 11.37
CA ILE A 91 3.70 5.30 11.54
C ILE A 91 2.82 4.98 12.75
N GLU A 92 1.75 4.19 12.55
CA GLU A 92 0.80 3.82 13.61
C GLU A 92 1.11 2.45 14.23
N THR A 93 1.73 1.55 13.46
CA THR A 93 2.14 0.22 13.95
C THR A 93 3.41 -0.27 13.28
N THR A 94 4.22 -1.02 14.02
CA THR A 94 5.48 -1.61 13.55
C THR A 94 5.43 -3.13 13.40
N THR A 95 4.23 -3.71 13.41
CA THR A 95 4.01 -5.16 13.39
C THR A 95 3.78 -5.73 11.99
N THR A 96 4.22 -5.02 10.94
CA THR A 96 4.06 -5.45 9.54
C THR A 96 5.42 -5.65 8.85
N PRO A 97 5.49 -6.42 7.75
CA PRO A 97 6.71 -6.57 6.96
C PRO A 97 7.29 -5.25 6.47
N LEU A 98 6.46 -4.20 6.35
CA LEU A 98 6.89 -2.90 5.84
C LEU A 98 7.37 -1.93 6.95
N THR A 99 7.09 -2.21 8.22
CA THR A 99 7.31 -1.24 9.31
C THR A 99 8.11 -1.77 10.50
N HIS A 100 8.46 -3.06 10.55
CA HIS A 100 9.06 -3.67 11.74
C HIS A 100 10.46 -3.14 12.10
N ARG A 101 11.11 -2.39 11.20
CA ARG A 101 12.39 -1.69 11.48
C ARG A 101 12.20 -0.20 11.78
N ALA A 102 10.99 0.31 11.65
CA ALA A 102 10.66 1.70 11.95
C ALA A 102 10.26 1.87 13.42
N THR A 103 10.05 3.08 13.86
CA THR A 103 9.56 3.42 15.19
C THR A 103 8.12 3.91 15.12
N GLU A 104 7.25 3.40 15.98
CA GLU A 104 5.88 3.90 16.09
C GLU A 104 5.87 5.38 16.50
N GLY A 105 5.05 6.17 15.80
CA GLY A 105 4.96 7.61 15.98
C GLY A 105 5.94 8.43 15.13
N ASP A 106 6.94 7.80 14.49
CA ASP A 106 7.82 8.51 13.57
C ASP A 106 7.05 9.12 12.40
N ILE A 107 7.50 10.29 11.97
CA ILE A 107 6.97 11.01 10.81
C ILE A 107 7.93 10.84 9.64
N LEU A 108 7.43 10.28 8.56
CA LEU A 108 8.18 10.09 7.31
C LEU A 108 7.67 11.05 6.23
N ARG A 109 8.56 11.69 5.50
CA ARG A 109 8.24 12.54 4.37
C ARG A 109 8.32 11.74 3.07
N ILE A 110 7.16 11.35 2.54
CA ILE A 110 7.02 10.45 1.37
C ILE A 110 6.13 11.13 0.30
N PRO A 111 6.50 11.12 -1.00
CA PRO A 111 5.66 11.70 -2.04
C PRO A 111 4.41 10.86 -2.33
N VAL A 112 3.32 11.56 -2.69
CA VAL A 112 2.11 10.99 -3.30
C VAL A 112 1.95 11.45 -4.73
N ASN A 113 1.35 10.61 -5.58
CA ASN A 113 1.17 10.88 -7.00
C ASN A 113 -0.08 10.16 -7.53
N HIS A 114 -1.29 10.71 -7.25
CA HIS A 114 -2.55 10.05 -7.56
C HIS A 114 -3.73 11.01 -7.72
N PHE A 115 -4.74 10.60 -8.49
CA PHE A 115 -6.06 11.22 -8.56
C PHE A 115 -7.09 10.48 -7.68
N GLU A 116 -6.94 9.17 -7.56
CA GLU A 116 -7.78 8.29 -6.74
C GLU A 116 -6.94 7.67 -5.62
N GLY A 117 -6.94 8.29 -4.46
CA GLY A 117 -6.17 7.85 -3.29
C GLY A 117 -6.88 8.07 -1.96
N ASN A 118 -8.12 8.54 -2.02
CA ASN A 118 -8.99 8.75 -0.86
C ASN A 118 -9.47 7.39 -0.35
N TYR A 119 -8.96 6.92 0.79
CA TYR A 119 -9.41 5.68 1.40
C TYR A 119 -10.81 5.84 1.99
N VAL A 120 -11.70 4.93 1.64
CA VAL A 120 -13.09 4.89 2.11
C VAL A 120 -13.46 3.50 2.62
N CYS A 121 -14.21 3.45 3.71
CA CYS A 121 -14.76 2.22 4.29
C CYS A 121 -16.03 2.56 5.10
N ASP A 122 -16.82 1.58 5.49
CA ASP A 122 -17.93 1.75 6.43
C ASP A 122 -17.44 1.84 7.89
N ASP A 123 -18.36 2.15 8.82
CA ASP A 123 -18.03 2.31 10.23
C ASP A 123 -17.52 1.01 10.85
N ALA A 124 -18.12 -0.12 10.51
CA ALA A 124 -17.73 -1.42 11.04
C ALA A 124 -16.30 -1.80 10.64
N THR A 125 -15.94 -1.54 9.39
CA THR A 125 -14.56 -1.75 8.88
C THR A 125 -13.57 -0.83 9.59
N LEU A 126 -13.93 0.46 9.78
CA LEU A 126 -13.05 1.39 10.48
C LEU A 126 -12.84 0.99 11.93
N ASP A 127 -13.90 0.60 12.63
CA ASP A 127 -13.83 0.16 14.02
C ASP A 127 -12.96 -1.11 14.16
N ALA A 128 -13.07 -2.07 13.23
CA ALA A 128 -12.22 -3.25 13.19
C ALA A 128 -10.75 -2.89 12.93
N LEU A 129 -10.46 -2.02 11.95
CA LEU A 129 -9.10 -1.57 11.67
C LEU A 129 -8.44 -0.90 12.89
N ARG A 130 -9.20 -0.10 13.64
CA ARG A 130 -8.71 0.55 14.86
C ARG A 130 -8.53 -0.43 16.02
N ALA A 131 -9.51 -1.30 16.24
CA ALA A 131 -9.48 -2.25 17.36
C ALA A 131 -8.36 -3.29 17.23
N GLU A 132 -7.95 -3.58 16.00
CA GLU A 132 -6.94 -4.60 15.68
C GLU A 132 -5.59 -3.99 15.28
N ASP A 133 -5.38 -2.67 15.46
CA ASP A 133 -4.15 -1.94 15.09
C ASP A 133 -3.71 -2.20 13.63
N ARG A 134 -4.67 -2.23 12.71
CA ARG A 134 -4.43 -2.48 11.28
C ARG A 134 -4.30 -1.23 10.43
N VAL A 135 -4.44 -0.05 11.01
CA VAL A 135 -4.02 1.20 10.38
C VAL A 135 -2.50 1.29 10.51
N VAL A 136 -1.79 1.24 9.38
CA VAL A 136 -0.31 1.21 9.36
C VAL A 136 0.25 2.62 9.28
N PHE A 137 -0.37 3.47 8.46
CA PHE A 137 0.05 4.85 8.25
C PHE A 137 -1.14 5.81 8.26
N ARG A 138 -0.93 6.99 8.86
CA ARG A 138 -1.84 8.12 8.75
C ARG A 138 -1.16 9.32 8.12
N TYR A 139 -1.92 10.06 7.32
CA TYR A 139 -1.47 11.38 6.88
C TYR A 139 -1.46 12.37 8.05
N VAL A 140 -0.42 13.19 8.12
CA VAL A 140 -0.42 14.41 8.93
C VAL A 140 -0.95 15.53 8.05
N GLY A 141 -2.17 16.04 8.36
CA GLY A 141 -2.80 17.06 7.53
C GLY A 141 -3.45 16.53 6.25
N ASN A 142 -4.17 15.46 6.33
CA ASN A 142 -4.99 14.76 5.30
C ASN A 142 -5.13 15.48 3.93
N PRO A 143 -4.34 15.11 2.91
CA PRO A 143 -4.28 15.88 1.66
C PRO A 143 -5.41 15.51 0.69
N ASN A 144 -6.10 14.39 0.88
CA ASN A 144 -6.97 13.80 -0.13
C ASN A 144 -8.39 13.45 0.36
N GLY A 145 -8.69 13.65 1.66
CA GLY A 145 -9.97 13.33 2.26
C GLY A 145 -10.12 11.88 2.72
N SER A 146 -9.02 11.12 2.82
CA SER A 146 -9.03 9.75 3.33
C SER A 146 -9.69 9.65 4.69
N ARG A 147 -10.58 8.68 4.85
CA ARG A 147 -11.25 8.44 6.11
C ARG A 147 -10.24 8.17 7.23
N ASP A 148 -10.41 8.85 8.37
CA ASP A 148 -9.56 8.71 9.55
C ASP A 148 -8.06 8.97 9.25
N ASP A 149 -7.79 9.85 8.28
CA ASP A 149 -6.45 10.18 7.78
C ASP A 149 -5.65 8.96 7.27
N ILE A 150 -6.31 7.85 6.99
CA ILE A 150 -5.66 6.60 6.60
C ILE A 150 -4.88 6.78 5.29
N ALA A 151 -3.57 6.54 5.35
CA ALA A 151 -2.67 6.51 4.21
C ALA A 151 -2.28 5.09 3.80
N GLY A 152 -2.41 4.12 4.73
CA GLY A 152 -2.13 2.71 4.51
C GLY A 152 -2.64 1.82 5.63
N ILE A 153 -2.96 0.58 5.27
CA ILE A 153 -3.52 -0.44 6.16
C ILE A 153 -2.87 -1.80 5.92
N CYS A 154 -3.09 -2.74 6.84
CA CYS A 154 -2.77 -4.15 6.62
C CYS A 154 -4.00 -5.07 6.78
N ASN A 155 -3.86 -6.32 6.32
CA ASN A 155 -4.83 -7.39 6.56
C ASN A 155 -4.74 -7.93 7.99
N GLU A 156 -5.63 -8.85 8.36
CA GLU A 156 -5.66 -9.48 9.70
C GLU A 156 -4.38 -10.25 10.03
N ALA A 157 -3.80 -10.94 9.05
CA ALA A 157 -2.54 -11.68 9.21
C ALA A 157 -1.30 -10.77 9.22
N ARG A 158 -1.46 -9.46 8.95
CA ARG A 158 -0.41 -8.42 8.92
C ARG A 158 0.67 -8.60 7.86
N ASN A 159 0.52 -9.56 6.96
CA ASN A 159 1.47 -9.85 5.88
C ASN A 159 1.13 -9.16 4.55
N VAL A 160 -0.07 -8.62 4.39
CA VAL A 160 -0.46 -7.80 3.23
C VAL A 160 -0.60 -6.35 3.68
N VAL A 161 0.16 -5.45 3.08
CA VAL A 161 0.17 -4.01 3.37
C VAL A 161 -0.12 -3.22 2.11
N GLY A 162 -1.01 -2.23 2.20
CA GLY A 162 -1.26 -1.28 1.13
C GLY A 162 -1.05 0.15 1.62
N LEU A 163 -0.42 1.00 0.79
CA LEU A 163 -0.25 2.42 1.07
C LEU A 163 -0.32 3.24 -0.22
N MET A 164 -0.84 4.48 -0.13
CA MET A 164 -0.90 5.39 -1.27
C MET A 164 0.41 6.14 -1.56
N PRO A 165 1.19 6.55 -0.53
CA PRO A 165 2.49 7.17 -0.74
C PRO A 165 3.52 6.20 -1.34
N HIS A 166 4.57 6.78 -1.95
CA HIS A 166 5.59 6.09 -2.73
C HIS A 166 6.93 6.05 -1.98
N PRO A 167 7.21 5.06 -1.11
CA PRO A 167 8.48 4.99 -0.40
C PRO A 167 9.68 4.80 -1.34
N GLU A 168 9.50 4.17 -2.50
CA GLU A 168 10.54 4.01 -3.52
C GLU A 168 11.01 5.34 -4.13
N ARG A 169 10.19 6.40 -3.99
CA ARG A 169 10.53 7.76 -4.42
C ARG A 169 11.15 8.61 -3.32
N ALA A 170 11.23 8.11 -2.11
CA ALA A 170 11.91 8.69 -0.95
C ALA A 170 13.02 7.75 -0.48
N SER A 171 13.83 7.25 -1.41
CA SER A 171 14.89 6.25 -1.15
C SER A 171 16.30 6.79 -1.32
N ASP A 172 16.44 8.06 -1.64
CA ASP A 172 17.74 8.75 -1.79
C ASP A 172 17.54 10.27 -1.59
N VAL A 173 18.42 10.90 -0.86
CA VAL A 173 18.39 12.36 -0.60
C VAL A 173 18.38 13.19 -1.90
N LEU A 174 18.91 12.67 -3.01
CA LEU A 174 18.82 13.31 -4.32
C LEU A 174 17.41 13.34 -4.90
N LEU A 175 16.50 12.49 -4.38
CA LEU A 175 15.09 12.47 -4.73
C LEU A 175 14.26 13.43 -3.84
N GLY A 176 14.88 14.06 -2.85
CA GLY A 176 14.26 15.00 -1.92
C GLY A 176 14.06 14.47 -0.50
N SER A 177 14.04 13.15 -0.31
CA SER A 177 13.94 12.46 0.99
C SER A 177 14.52 11.04 0.87
N ASP A 178 15.05 10.51 1.96
CA ASP A 178 15.43 9.10 2.14
C ASP A 178 14.59 8.40 3.23
N ASP A 179 13.53 9.02 3.69
CA ASP A 179 12.65 8.49 4.75
C ASP A 179 11.96 7.18 4.36
N GLY A 180 11.83 6.88 3.05
CA GLY A 180 11.29 5.63 2.56
C GLY A 180 12.22 4.42 2.71
N VAL A 181 13.51 4.65 2.96
CA VAL A 181 14.54 3.58 3.07
C VAL A 181 14.18 2.61 4.19
N VAL A 182 13.77 3.11 5.36
CA VAL A 182 13.42 2.25 6.50
C VAL A 182 12.28 1.28 6.19
N LEU A 183 11.32 1.70 5.34
CA LEU A 183 10.21 0.84 4.89
C LEU A 183 10.71 -0.24 3.92
N LEU A 184 11.55 0.13 2.95
CA LEU A 184 12.13 -0.81 1.99
C LEU A 184 13.07 -1.82 2.68
N GLU A 185 13.88 -1.36 3.64
CA GLU A 185 14.74 -2.24 4.45
C GLU A 185 13.91 -3.19 5.34
N SER A 186 12.77 -2.72 5.87
CA SER A 186 11.84 -3.58 6.60
C SER A 186 11.36 -4.72 5.70
N LEU A 187 10.88 -4.40 4.50
CA LEU A 187 10.40 -5.42 3.56
C LEU A 187 11.50 -6.42 3.18
N LEU A 188 12.71 -5.94 2.86
CA LEU A 188 13.84 -6.80 2.53
C LEU A 188 14.23 -7.73 3.69
N SER A 189 14.18 -7.23 4.92
CA SER A 189 14.47 -8.02 6.12
C SER A 189 13.38 -9.05 6.42
N ALA A 190 12.13 -8.78 6.07
CA ALA A 190 11.01 -9.71 6.25
C ALA A 190 10.99 -10.83 5.18
N ALA A 191 11.66 -10.61 4.05
CA ALA A 191 11.79 -11.53 2.93
C ALA A 191 13.02 -12.47 3.03
N SER A 192 13.71 -12.50 4.20
CA SER A 192 14.99 -13.22 4.38
C SER A 192 14.83 -14.51 5.15
#